data_f0dd3928fadee95c3b917b8d3e3069ce
#
_entry.id   f0dd3928fadee95c3b917b8d3e3069ce
#
_cell.length_a   1.000
_cell.length_b   1.000
_cell.length_c   1.000
_cell.angle_alpha   90.00
_cell.angle_beta   90.00
_cell.angle_gamma   90.00
#
_symmetry.space_group_name_H-M   'P 1'
#
loop_
_entity.id
_entity.type
_entity.pdbx_description
1 polymer ?
#
loop_
_entity_poly.entity_id
_entity_poly.type
_entity_poly.pdbx_seq_one_letter_code
_entity_poly.pdbx_strand_id
1 'polypeptide(L)'
;HYPLRRQRQMCIRDRITTTPDATIDEVDKLCAQYRISGLPVIDDAGTLVGIITNRDMRFVSGFERQTTKVRDVMTTEGLVTGRAGIGANEVIALFAQHRVEKLPLIDDAGKLAGLITIKDFDKSEKYPLATKDDQGRLRVGAAIGFFGDAWERAEALRDAGVDVIVVDTANGQSQGVIDMVTRLKTDATFEHIDVIGGNVATREGARALIDAGVDAVKVGVGPGSICTTRIVAGVGVPQVTAIWEAYQAAREAGIPIIADGGLQ
;
A
#
# COMPACT_ATOMS: atom_id res chain seq x y z
N HIS A 1 10.42 -5.67 -1.83
CA HIS A 1 9.83 -4.54 -2.59
C HIS A 1 8.51 -4.90 -3.27
N TYR A 2 8.29 -6.15 -3.63
CA TYR A 2 7.07 -6.65 -4.28
C TYR A 2 5.77 -6.44 -3.46
N PRO A 3 5.76 -6.61 -2.12
CA PRO A 3 4.55 -6.42 -1.31
C PRO A 3 4.02 -4.98 -1.28
N LEU A 4 4.89 -3.96 -1.26
CA LEU A 4 4.47 -2.55 -1.20
C LEU A 4 3.76 -2.10 -2.48
N ARG A 5 4.31 -2.44 -3.64
CA ARG A 5 3.65 -2.19 -4.92
C ARG A 5 2.27 -2.86 -4.98
N ARG A 6 2.13 -4.08 -4.41
CA ARG A 6 0.83 -4.77 -4.35
C ARG A 6 -0.18 -4.08 -3.46
N GLN A 7 0.22 -3.59 -2.29
CA GLN A 7 -0.69 -2.90 -1.37
C GLN A 7 -1.20 -1.59 -1.98
N ARG A 8 -0.34 -0.83 -2.67
CA ARG A 8 -0.75 0.37 -3.42
C ARG A 8 -1.62 0.06 -4.64
N GLN A 9 -1.34 -1.02 -5.35
CA GLN A 9 -2.08 -1.42 -6.56
C GLN A 9 -3.50 -1.92 -6.28
N MET A 10 -3.87 -2.15 -5.01
CA MET A 10 -5.26 -2.43 -4.62
C MET A 10 -6.17 -1.20 -4.72
N CYS A 11 -5.64 -0.03 -5.05
CA CYS A 11 -6.38 1.21 -5.24
C CYS A 11 -6.23 1.71 -6.68
N ILE A 12 -7.17 1.43 -7.50
CA ILE A 12 -7.85 2.07 -8.64
C ILE A 12 -7.02 2.90 -9.64
N ARG A 13 -5.79 3.36 -9.42
CA ARG A 13 -5.12 4.34 -10.28
C ARG A 13 -3.88 3.89 -11.04
N ASP A 14 -3.20 2.82 -10.64
CA ASP A 14 -2.17 2.23 -11.50
C ASP A 14 -2.87 1.36 -12.55
N ARG A 15 -3.18 1.97 -13.66
CA ARG A 15 -3.92 1.38 -14.76
C ARG A 15 -3.04 0.36 -15.46
N ILE A 16 -3.13 -0.87 -15.02
CA ILE A 16 -2.55 -1.97 -15.79
C ILE A 16 -3.50 -2.22 -16.94
N THR A 17 -3.02 -1.94 -18.12
CA THR A 17 -3.74 -2.09 -19.38
C THR A 17 -3.01 -3.05 -20.29
N THR A 18 -3.66 -3.45 -21.36
CA THR A 18 -3.04 -4.18 -22.46
C THR A 18 -3.47 -3.57 -23.78
N THR A 19 -2.86 -4.01 -24.86
CA THR A 19 -3.20 -3.57 -26.23
C THR A 19 -3.89 -4.70 -26.98
N PRO A 20 -4.64 -4.40 -28.07
CA PRO A 20 -5.27 -5.42 -28.91
C PRO A 20 -4.29 -6.42 -29.51
N ASP A 21 -3.04 -6.01 -29.72
CA ASP A 21 -1.99 -6.81 -30.34
C ASP A 21 -1.19 -7.66 -29.34
N ALA A 22 -1.36 -7.49 -28.05
CA ALA A 22 -0.75 -8.33 -27.04
C ALA A 22 -1.26 -9.77 -27.16
N THR A 23 -0.48 -10.73 -26.70
CA THR A 23 -0.87 -12.13 -26.65
C THR A 23 -1.60 -12.47 -25.34
N ILE A 24 -2.39 -13.54 -25.35
CA ILE A 24 -3.06 -14.03 -24.15
C ILE A 24 -2.05 -14.45 -23.07
N ASP A 25 -0.89 -14.97 -23.46
CA ASP A 25 0.20 -15.34 -22.55
C ASP A 25 0.77 -14.11 -21.82
N GLU A 26 0.94 -12.98 -22.52
CA GLU A 26 1.37 -11.72 -21.91
C GLU A 26 0.34 -11.19 -20.92
N VAL A 27 -0.94 -11.24 -21.27
CA VAL A 27 -2.05 -10.84 -20.38
C VAL A 27 -2.13 -11.75 -19.15
N ASP A 28 -1.98 -13.06 -19.31
CA ASP A 28 -2.01 -14.02 -18.22
C ASP A 28 -0.84 -13.78 -17.23
N LYS A 29 0.35 -13.49 -17.76
CA LYS A 29 1.51 -13.09 -16.95
C LYS A 29 1.25 -11.81 -16.17
N LEU A 30 0.67 -10.79 -16.80
CA LEU A 30 0.27 -9.55 -16.12
C LEU A 30 -0.78 -9.83 -15.03
N CYS A 31 -1.82 -10.61 -15.35
CA CYS A 31 -2.83 -10.99 -14.39
C CYS A 31 -2.25 -11.75 -13.18
N ALA A 32 -1.32 -12.67 -13.41
CA ALA A 32 -0.62 -13.40 -12.35
C ALA A 32 0.30 -12.49 -11.54
N GLN A 33 1.08 -11.65 -12.21
CA GLN A 33 2.01 -10.71 -11.58
C GLN A 33 1.29 -9.74 -10.64
N TYR A 34 0.17 -9.18 -11.09
CA TYR A 34 -0.60 -8.18 -10.34
C TYR A 34 -1.78 -8.77 -9.56
N ARG A 35 -2.03 -10.08 -9.67
CA ARG A 35 -3.17 -10.79 -9.05
C ARG A 35 -4.51 -10.15 -9.38
N ILE A 36 -4.69 -9.75 -10.61
CA ILE A 36 -5.92 -9.19 -11.15
C ILE A 36 -6.58 -10.20 -12.08
N SER A 37 -7.88 -10.03 -12.31
CA SER A 37 -8.69 -10.99 -13.08
C SER A 37 -9.14 -10.42 -14.43
N GLY A 38 -8.50 -9.38 -14.92
CA GLY A 38 -8.78 -8.79 -16.21
C GLY A 38 -8.28 -7.35 -16.31
N LEU A 39 -8.13 -6.89 -17.53
CA LEU A 39 -7.49 -5.64 -17.92
C LEU A 39 -8.36 -4.87 -18.90
N PRO A 40 -8.43 -3.53 -18.80
CA PRO A 40 -8.87 -2.70 -19.91
C PRO A 40 -7.91 -2.84 -21.09
N VAL A 41 -8.44 -2.84 -22.29
CA VAL A 41 -7.68 -2.86 -23.54
C VAL A 41 -7.73 -1.47 -24.15
N ILE A 42 -6.58 -0.87 -24.41
CA ILE A 42 -6.46 0.47 -24.98
C ILE A 42 -5.69 0.43 -26.30
N ASP A 43 -6.00 1.37 -27.18
CA ASP A 43 -5.21 1.62 -28.38
C ASP A 43 -3.98 2.49 -28.08
N ASP A 44 -3.17 2.77 -29.11
CA ASP A 44 -1.95 3.59 -29.00
C ASP A 44 -2.25 5.06 -28.61
N ALA A 45 -3.49 5.52 -28.78
CA ALA A 45 -3.95 6.85 -28.36
C ALA A 45 -4.43 6.86 -26.89
N GLY A 46 -4.49 5.69 -26.22
CA GLY A 46 -5.01 5.52 -24.87
C GLY A 46 -6.55 5.43 -24.82
N THR A 47 -7.23 5.28 -25.93
CA THR A 47 -8.68 5.12 -26.01
C THR A 47 -9.06 3.71 -25.58
N LEU A 48 -10.12 3.59 -24.78
CA LEU A 48 -10.65 2.29 -24.38
C LEU A 48 -11.31 1.60 -25.59
N VAL A 49 -10.77 0.44 -26.01
CA VAL A 49 -11.28 -0.34 -27.14
C VAL A 49 -11.90 -1.67 -26.72
N GLY A 50 -11.72 -2.09 -25.49
CA GLY A 50 -12.28 -3.34 -24.99
C GLY A 50 -11.89 -3.64 -23.53
N ILE A 51 -12.32 -4.80 -23.08
CA ILE A 51 -11.89 -5.39 -21.80
C ILE A 51 -11.60 -6.87 -22.02
N ILE A 52 -10.55 -7.38 -21.37
CA ILE A 52 -10.22 -8.80 -21.33
C ILE A 52 -10.19 -9.29 -19.90
N THR A 53 -10.80 -10.45 -19.65
CA THR A 53 -10.93 -11.04 -18.31
C THR A 53 -10.50 -12.50 -18.32
N ASN A 54 -10.31 -13.09 -17.13
CA ASN A 54 -10.04 -14.53 -16.99
C ASN A 54 -11.15 -15.39 -17.62
N ARG A 55 -12.38 -14.87 -17.74
CA ARG A 55 -13.49 -15.56 -18.39
C ARG A 55 -13.22 -15.72 -19.88
N ASP A 56 -12.75 -14.66 -20.53
CA ASP A 56 -12.46 -14.64 -21.96
C ASP A 56 -11.27 -15.53 -22.29
N MET A 57 -10.24 -15.50 -21.44
CA MET A 57 -9.01 -16.30 -21.61
C MET A 57 -9.18 -17.78 -21.30
N ARG A 58 -10.27 -18.19 -20.61
CA ARG A 58 -10.48 -19.57 -20.15
C ARG A 58 -10.57 -20.56 -21.29
N PHE A 59 -11.07 -20.15 -22.43
CA PHE A 59 -11.31 -21.00 -23.60
C PHE A 59 -10.12 -21.08 -24.56
N VAL A 60 -9.04 -20.32 -24.30
CA VAL A 60 -7.81 -20.39 -25.09
C VAL A 60 -6.89 -21.45 -24.49
N SER A 61 -6.54 -22.47 -25.28
CA SER A 61 -5.65 -23.56 -24.84
C SER A 61 -4.26 -23.03 -24.49
N GLY A 62 -3.53 -23.74 -23.61
CA GLY A 62 -2.21 -23.29 -23.15
C GLY A 62 -1.21 -23.07 -24.29
N PHE A 63 -1.29 -23.84 -25.36
CA PHE A 63 -0.39 -23.74 -26.52
C PHE A 63 -0.75 -22.54 -27.43
N GLU A 64 -2.05 -22.24 -27.55
CA GLU A 64 -2.55 -21.14 -28.38
C GLU A 64 -2.37 -19.78 -27.72
N ARG A 65 -2.18 -19.71 -26.40
CA ARG A 65 -2.02 -18.44 -25.67
C ARG A 65 -0.87 -17.58 -26.15
N GLN A 66 0.18 -18.18 -26.73
CA GLN A 66 1.34 -17.46 -27.25
C GLN A 66 1.08 -16.80 -28.63
N THR A 67 0.08 -17.27 -29.35
CA THR A 67 -0.23 -16.79 -30.71
C THR A 67 -1.56 -16.04 -30.79
N THR A 68 -2.54 -16.38 -29.96
CA THR A 68 -3.84 -15.70 -29.92
C THR A 68 -3.69 -14.27 -29.40
N LYS A 69 -4.22 -13.33 -30.16
CA LYS A 69 -4.20 -11.91 -29.80
C LYS A 69 -5.38 -11.53 -28.93
N VAL A 70 -5.19 -10.52 -28.10
CA VAL A 70 -6.23 -9.95 -27.21
C VAL A 70 -7.47 -9.57 -28.02
N ARG A 71 -7.30 -8.96 -29.19
CA ARG A 71 -8.39 -8.54 -30.10
C ARG A 71 -9.32 -9.66 -30.51
N ASP A 72 -8.83 -10.90 -30.56
CA ASP A 72 -9.58 -12.06 -31.04
C ASP A 72 -10.54 -12.62 -29.97
N VAL A 73 -10.33 -12.24 -28.70
CA VAL A 73 -11.08 -12.81 -27.55
C VAL A 73 -11.63 -11.77 -26.58
N MET A 74 -11.18 -10.49 -26.68
CA MET A 74 -11.66 -9.41 -25.81
C MET A 74 -13.13 -9.09 -26.04
N THR A 75 -13.81 -8.58 -25.01
CA THR A 75 -15.15 -8.01 -25.14
C THR A 75 -15.05 -6.58 -25.67
N THR A 76 -15.69 -6.32 -26.81
CA THR A 76 -15.77 -5.00 -27.46
C THR A 76 -17.21 -4.48 -27.53
N GLU A 77 -18.17 -5.39 -27.82
CA GLU A 77 -19.58 -5.06 -27.90
C GLU A 77 -20.24 -5.06 -26.51
N GLY A 78 -21.16 -4.11 -26.30
CA GLY A 78 -21.86 -4.00 -25.01
C GLY A 78 -20.96 -3.60 -23.85
N LEU A 79 -19.82 -2.98 -24.12
CA LEU A 79 -18.89 -2.52 -23.10
C LEU A 79 -19.54 -1.47 -22.18
N VAL A 80 -19.74 -1.85 -20.91
CA VAL A 80 -20.30 -0.94 -19.93
C VAL A 80 -19.17 -0.07 -19.39
N THR A 81 -19.32 1.24 -19.49
CA THR A 81 -18.33 2.23 -19.00
C THR A 81 -19.00 3.24 -18.09
N GLY A 82 -18.20 3.86 -17.20
CA GLY A 82 -18.60 5.01 -16.40
C GLY A 82 -17.80 6.25 -16.81
N ARG A 83 -18.28 7.44 -16.43
CA ARG A 83 -17.50 8.68 -16.60
C ARG A 83 -16.51 8.85 -15.44
N ALA A 84 -15.39 9.52 -15.70
CA ALA A 84 -14.48 9.94 -14.64
C ALA A 84 -15.24 10.84 -13.63
N GLY A 85 -15.15 10.51 -12.33
CA GLY A 85 -15.88 11.23 -11.28
C GLY A 85 -17.30 10.74 -11.00
N ILE A 86 -17.75 9.64 -11.63
CA ILE A 86 -19.05 8.99 -11.36
C ILE A 86 -19.25 8.70 -9.87
N GLY A 87 -20.46 8.92 -9.34
CA GLY A 87 -20.82 8.68 -7.95
C GLY A 87 -20.91 7.20 -7.60
N ALA A 88 -20.62 6.84 -6.33
CA ALA A 88 -20.63 5.44 -5.86
C ALA A 88 -21.97 4.74 -6.09
N ASN A 89 -23.11 5.40 -5.80
CA ASN A 89 -24.44 4.83 -6.00
C ASN A 89 -24.75 4.51 -7.47
N GLU A 90 -24.29 5.36 -8.39
CA GLU A 90 -24.45 5.16 -9.82
C GLU A 90 -23.61 3.97 -10.31
N VAL A 91 -22.38 3.82 -9.82
CA VAL A 91 -21.52 2.67 -10.11
C VAL A 91 -22.17 1.36 -9.65
N ILE A 92 -22.73 1.34 -8.42
CA ILE A 92 -23.44 0.16 -7.89
C ILE A 92 -24.64 -0.18 -8.78
N ALA A 93 -25.40 0.82 -9.21
CA ALA A 93 -26.52 0.62 -10.11
C ALA A 93 -26.09 0.02 -11.46
N LEU A 94 -24.98 0.50 -12.05
CA LEU A 94 -24.41 -0.06 -13.28
C LEU A 94 -23.96 -1.52 -13.10
N PHE A 95 -23.29 -1.85 -12.00
CA PHE A 95 -22.90 -3.23 -11.71
C PHE A 95 -24.12 -4.16 -11.60
N ALA A 96 -25.17 -3.73 -10.89
CA ALA A 96 -26.38 -4.52 -10.72
C ALA A 96 -27.17 -4.69 -12.01
N GLN A 97 -27.35 -3.59 -12.76
CA GLN A 97 -28.11 -3.57 -14.03
C GLN A 97 -27.46 -4.43 -15.10
N HIS A 98 -26.14 -4.29 -15.27
CA HIS A 98 -25.41 -4.96 -16.34
C HIS A 98 -24.72 -6.27 -15.91
N ARG A 99 -24.77 -6.61 -14.61
CA ARG A 99 -24.13 -7.81 -14.04
C ARG A 99 -22.64 -7.92 -14.38
N VAL A 100 -21.95 -6.77 -14.39
CA VAL A 100 -20.51 -6.69 -14.62
C VAL A 100 -19.78 -6.50 -13.28
N GLU A 101 -18.56 -7.01 -13.19
CA GLU A 101 -17.73 -6.88 -11.98
C GLU A 101 -16.64 -5.81 -12.11
N LYS A 102 -16.47 -5.26 -13.31
CA LYS A 102 -15.46 -4.28 -13.66
C LYS A 102 -16.09 -3.20 -14.52
N LEU A 103 -15.87 -1.95 -14.14
CA LEU A 103 -16.38 -0.78 -14.82
C LEU A 103 -15.20 0.11 -15.23
N PRO A 104 -14.76 0.07 -16.50
CA PRO A 104 -13.81 1.05 -16.99
C PRO A 104 -14.42 2.46 -16.94
N LEU A 105 -13.64 3.42 -16.49
CA LEU A 105 -13.99 4.83 -16.49
C LEU A 105 -13.32 5.49 -17.70
N ILE A 106 -14.05 6.31 -18.40
CA ILE A 106 -13.56 7.09 -19.54
C ILE A 106 -13.72 8.59 -19.29
N ASP A 107 -12.83 9.36 -19.86
CA ASP A 107 -12.95 10.81 -19.95
C ASP A 107 -13.84 11.23 -21.15
N ASP A 108 -14.04 12.54 -21.31
CA ASP A 108 -14.87 13.08 -22.40
C ASP A 108 -14.27 12.82 -23.80
N ALA A 109 -12.99 12.48 -23.89
CA ALA A 109 -12.31 12.10 -25.13
C ALA A 109 -12.35 10.57 -25.38
N GLY A 110 -13.02 9.79 -24.53
CA GLY A 110 -13.08 8.33 -24.62
C GLY A 110 -11.81 7.60 -24.15
N LYS A 111 -10.85 8.33 -23.58
CA LYS A 111 -9.64 7.72 -23.05
C LYS A 111 -9.91 7.09 -21.69
N LEU A 112 -9.18 6.02 -21.41
CA LEU A 112 -9.27 5.31 -20.13
C LEU A 112 -8.85 6.24 -18.99
N ALA A 113 -9.80 6.59 -18.11
CA ALA A 113 -9.60 7.41 -16.94
C ALA A 113 -9.44 6.60 -15.63
N GLY A 114 -9.90 5.35 -15.61
CA GLY A 114 -9.79 4.47 -14.44
C GLY A 114 -10.46 3.12 -14.65
N LEU A 115 -10.42 2.27 -13.63
CA LEU A 115 -11.17 1.02 -13.56
C LEU A 115 -11.70 0.87 -12.14
N ILE A 116 -13.00 0.67 -12.00
CA ILE A 116 -13.64 0.33 -10.71
C ILE A 116 -14.06 -1.13 -10.75
N THR A 117 -13.87 -1.84 -9.64
CA THR A 117 -14.34 -3.21 -9.50
C THR A 117 -15.30 -3.33 -8.32
N ILE A 118 -16.18 -4.34 -8.35
CA ILE A 118 -17.13 -4.60 -7.26
C ILE A 118 -16.37 -4.82 -5.93
N LYS A 119 -15.17 -5.41 -5.98
CA LYS A 119 -14.32 -5.62 -4.80
C LYS A 119 -13.84 -4.32 -4.14
N ASP A 120 -13.80 -3.22 -4.87
CA ASP A 120 -13.38 -1.93 -4.31
C ASP A 120 -14.49 -1.36 -3.42
N PHE A 121 -15.75 -1.61 -3.77
CA PHE A 121 -16.89 -1.27 -2.90
C PHE A 121 -16.94 -2.14 -1.66
N ASP A 122 -16.85 -3.46 -1.80
CA ASP A 122 -16.82 -4.39 -0.67
C ASP A 122 -15.72 -3.99 0.33
N LYS A 123 -14.57 -3.57 -0.16
CA LYS A 123 -13.45 -3.11 0.69
C LYS A 123 -13.72 -1.75 1.33
N SER A 124 -14.30 -0.82 0.59
CA SER A 124 -14.63 0.51 1.13
C SER A 124 -15.66 0.43 2.23
N GLU A 125 -16.65 -0.44 2.08
CA GLU A 125 -17.67 -0.70 3.09
C GLU A 125 -17.08 -1.43 4.31
N LYS A 126 -16.26 -2.45 4.07
CA LYS A 126 -15.64 -3.25 5.12
C LYS A 126 -14.55 -2.51 5.89
N TYR A 127 -13.86 -1.57 5.25
CA TYR A 127 -12.74 -0.81 5.82
C TYR A 127 -12.91 0.71 5.61
N PRO A 128 -13.94 1.33 6.20
CA PRO A 128 -14.24 2.75 5.97
C PRO A 128 -13.16 3.69 6.49
N LEU A 129 -12.39 3.25 7.51
CA LEU A 129 -11.31 4.03 8.13
C LEU A 129 -9.93 3.75 7.54
N ALA A 130 -9.84 3.05 6.39
CA ALA A 130 -8.56 2.81 5.74
C ALA A 130 -7.87 4.14 5.39
N THR A 131 -6.62 4.29 5.83
CA THR A 131 -5.81 5.50 5.58
C THR A 131 -5.38 5.53 4.12
N LYS A 132 -5.75 6.61 3.43
CA LYS A 132 -5.50 6.81 2.00
C LYS A 132 -4.76 8.12 1.76
N ASP A 133 -4.00 8.17 0.67
CA ASP A 133 -3.39 9.40 0.18
C ASP A 133 -4.42 10.26 -0.60
N ASP A 134 -4.00 11.46 -1.05
CA ASP A 134 -4.84 12.39 -1.81
C ASP A 134 -5.32 11.84 -3.16
N GLN A 135 -4.70 10.76 -3.61
CA GLN A 135 -5.09 10.04 -4.82
C GLN A 135 -6.02 8.85 -4.53
N GLY A 136 -6.42 8.64 -3.25
CA GLY A 136 -7.28 7.56 -2.81
C GLY A 136 -6.58 6.20 -2.71
N ARG A 137 -5.23 6.15 -2.76
CA ARG A 137 -4.43 4.92 -2.60
C ARG A 137 -4.16 4.67 -1.13
N LEU A 138 -4.12 3.40 -0.71
CA LEU A 138 -3.73 3.05 0.66
C LEU A 138 -2.32 3.55 0.97
N ARG A 139 -2.15 4.22 2.10
CA ARG A 139 -0.82 4.50 2.63
C ARG A 139 -0.18 3.22 3.13
N VAL A 140 1.13 3.08 2.88
CA VAL A 140 1.90 1.88 3.22
C VAL A 140 3.13 2.25 4.03
N GLY A 141 3.36 1.47 5.11
CA GLY A 141 4.56 1.54 5.92
C GLY A 141 5.45 0.32 5.75
N ALA A 142 6.74 0.48 5.95
CA ALA A 142 7.69 -0.61 5.96
C ALA A 142 8.75 -0.43 7.04
N ALA A 143 9.13 -1.53 7.69
CA ALA A 143 10.14 -1.52 8.72
C ALA A 143 11.56 -1.71 8.15
N ILE A 144 12.51 -1.01 8.76
CA ILE A 144 13.94 -1.20 8.58
C ILE A 144 14.63 -1.36 9.95
N GLY A 145 15.84 -1.91 9.94
CA GLY A 145 16.74 -1.84 11.08
C GLY A 145 17.57 -0.54 11.09
N PHE A 146 18.74 -0.59 11.77
CA PHE A 146 19.66 0.55 11.82
C PHE A 146 21.10 0.16 11.46
N PHE A 147 21.35 -1.09 11.07
CA PHE A 147 22.67 -1.62 10.70
C PHE A 147 22.58 -2.51 9.46
N GLY A 148 23.74 -2.94 8.97
CA GLY A 148 23.82 -3.76 7.76
C GLY A 148 23.31 -3.02 6.52
N ASP A 149 22.39 -3.64 5.79
CA ASP A 149 21.77 -3.13 4.55
C ASP A 149 20.54 -2.22 4.81
N ALA A 150 20.40 -1.72 6.04
CA ALA A 150 19.19 -0.95 6.42
C ALA A 150 19.03 0.34 5.60
N TRP A 151 20.14 1.00 5.25
CA TRP A 151 20.08 2.22 4.43
C TRP A 151 19.67 1.91 2.99
N GLU A 152 20.34 0.96 2.34
CA GLU A 152 20.02 0.51 0.98
C GLU A 152 18.58 0.04 0.89
N ARG A 153 18.09 -0.59 1.97
CA ARG A 153 16.68 -0.98 2.10
C ARG A 153 15.77 0.24 2.17
N ALA A 154 16.12 1.29 2.92
CA ALA A 154 15.36 2.52 3.00
C ALA A 154 15.27 3.21 1.62
N GLU A 155 16.38 3.32 0.89
CA GLU A 155 16.42 3.88 -0.46
C GLU A 155 15.52 3.10 -1.42
N ALA A 156 15.61 1.78 -1.41
CA ALA A 156 14.77 0.93 -2.24
C ALA A 156 13.27 0.99 -1.88
N LEU A 157 12.93 1.21 -0.60
CA LEU A 157 11.55 1.44 -0.14
C LEU A 157 11.04 2.80 -0.58
N ARG A 158 11.84 3.86 -0.49
CA ARG A 158 11.54 5.18 -1.04
C ARG A 158 11.24 5.09 -2.53
N ASP A 159 12.13 4.45 -3.31
CA ASP A 159 11.96 4.29 -4.76
C ASP A 159 10.74 3.44 -5.12
N ALA A 160 10.35 2.52 -4.24
CA ALA A 160 9.09 1.77 -4.34
C ALA A 160 7.86 2.60 -3.93
N GLY A 161 8.06 3.81 -3.42
CA GLY A 161 7.01 4.75 -3.05
C GLY A 161 6.36 4.45 -1.70
N VAL A 162 7.13 4.08 -0.67
CA VAL A 162 6.64 3.95 0.71
C VAL A 162 6.16 5.30 1.25
N ASP A 163 5.12 5.31 2.08
CA ASP A 163 4.65 6.54 2.73
C ASP A 163 5.27 6.71 4.11
N VAL A 164 5.58 5.60 4.80
CA VAL A 164 6.08 5.59 6.17
C VAL A 164 7.22 4.59 6.30
N ILE A 165 8.33 5.03 6.89
CA ILE A 165 9.43 4.15 7.30
C ILE A 165 9.40 3.99 8.82
N VAL A 166 9.43 2.75 9.30
CA VAL A 166 9.52 2.44 10.72
C VAL A 166 10.94 1.94 11.04
N VAL A 167 11.71 2.69 11.79
CA VAL A 167 12.97 2.22 12.37
C VAL A 167 12.62 1.39 13.60
N ASP A 168 12.53 0.06 13.42
CA ASP A 168 11.94 -0.88 14.36
C ASP A 168 13.00 -1.74 15.05
N THR A 169 13.13 -1.56 16.35
CA THR A 169 14.12 -2.26 17.17
C THR A 169 13.59 -2.57 18.56
N ALA A 170 14.22 -3.54 19.26
CA ALA A 170 13.92 -3.83 20.65
C ALA A 170 14.38 -2.73 21.62
N ASN A 171 15.32 -1.86 21.21
CA ASN A 171 15.83 -0.72 21.99
C ASN A 171 15.97 0.52 21.08
N GLY A 172 14.89 1.27 20.95
CA GLY A 172 14.82 2.47 20.13
C GLY A 172 15.69 3.64 20.61
N GLN A 173 16.19 3.60 21.84
CA GLN A 173 17.07 4.63 22.40
C GLN A 173 18.56 4.38 22.09
N SER A 174 18.90 3.29 21.38
CA SER A 174 20.31 3.04 21.02
C SER A 174 20.82 4.12 20.03
N GLN A 175 22.11 4.48 20.14
CA GLN A 175 22.70 5.51 19.29
C GLN A 175 22.52 5.23 17.80
N GLY A 176 22.69 3.98 17.38
CA GLY A 176 22.51 3.61 15.97
C GLY A 176 21.08 3.84 15.44
N VAL A 177 20.06 3.71 16.29
CA VAL A 177 18.68 4.04 15.93
C VAL A 177 18.50 5.55 15.78
N ILE A 178 19.01 6.31 16.73
CA ILE A 178 18.99 7.78 16.70
C ILE A 178 19.70 8.30 15.45
N ASP A 179 20.88 7.77 15.13
CA ASP A 179 21.64 8.14 13.94
C ASP A 179 20.88 7.81 12.65
N MET A 180 20.23 6.63 12.58
CA MET A 180 19.43 6.24 11.41
C MET A 180 18.23 7.18 11.22
N VAL A 181 17.50 7.49 12.29
CA VAL A 181 16.37 8.44 12.26
C VAL A 181 16.85 9.81 11.80
N THR A 182 17.93 10.33 12.41
CA THR A 182 18.51 11.63 12.04
C THR A 182 18.91 11.65 10.57
N ARG A 183 19.55 10.59 10.07
CA ARG A 183 19.95 10.48 8.67
C ARG A 183 18.74 10.51 7.73
N LEU A 184 17.66 9.76 8.03
CA LEU A 184 16.44 9.78 7.24
C LEU A 184 15.78 11.17 7.21
N LYS A 185 15.73 11.85 8.35
CA LYS A 185 15.06 13.17 8.48
C LYS A 185 15.90 14.34 7.93
N THR A 186 17.21 14.17 7.78
CA THR A 186 18.09 15.20 7.20
C THR A 186 18.35 15.02 5.71
N ASP A 187 18.07 13.85 5.15
CA ASP A 187 18.22 13.59 3.72
C ASP A 187 16.97 14.09 2.97
N ALA A 188 17.17 15.10 2.10
CA ALA A 188 16.09 15.71 1.33
C ALA A 188 15.31 14.74 0.44
N THR A 189 15.92 13.60 0.08
CA THR A 189 15.24 12.58 -0.75
C THR A 189 14.14 11.83 0.01
N PHE A 190 14.10 11.93 1.35
CA PHE A 190 13.10 11.33 2.24
C PHE A 190 12.12 12.35 2.83
N GLU A 191 12.19 13.63 2.44
CA GLU A 191 11.36 14.71 3.01
C GLU A 191 9.85 14.41 3.07
N HIS A 192 9.33 13.67 2.09
CA HIS A 192 7.92 13.32 1.97
C HIS A 192 7.53 12.00 2.65
N ILE A 193 8.47 11.36 3.36
CA ILE A 193 8.27 10.07 4.03
C ILE A 193 8.23 10.31 5.54
N ASP A 194 7.14 9.90 6.18
CA ASP A 194 7.04 9.92 7.63
C ASP A 194 7.96 8.86 8.25
N VAL A 195 8.65 9.21 9.33
CA VAL A 195 9.57 8.31 10.05
C VAL A 195 9.03 8.02 11.44
N ILE A 196 8.79 6.76 11.72
CA ILE A 196 8.41 6.25 13.05
C ILE A 196 9.64 5.60 13.68
N GLY A 197 9.99 5.98 14.90
CA GLY A 197 11.09 5.38 15.65
C GLY A 197 10.59 4.57 16.85
N GLY A 198 11.25 3.46 17.15
CA GLY A 198 10.94 2.66 18.35
C GLY A 198 11.65 1.29 18.36
N ASN A 199 11.37 0.45 19.40
CA ASN A 199 10.44 0.72 20.50
C ASN A 199 11.16 1.36 21.69
N VAL A 200 10.46 2.23 22.39
CA VAL A 200 10.91 2.82 23.67
C VAL A 200 9.87 2.56 24.76
N ALA A 201 10.26 2.74 26.01
CA ALA A 201 9.38 2.54 27.16
C ALA A 201 9.57 3.61 28.25
N THR A 202 10.41 4.62 27.99
CA THR A 202 10.73 5.69 28.96
C THR A 202 10.55 7.06 28.31
N ARG A 203 10.40 8.08 29.16
CA ARG A 203 10.32 9.49 28.74
C ARG A 203 11.59 9.92 28.01
N GLU A 204 12.77 9.53 28.53
CA GLU A 204 14.06 9.86 27.94
C GLU A 204 14.24 9.22 26.56
N GLY A 205 13.81 7.94 26.42
CA GLY A 205 13.85 7.27 25.12
C GLY A 205 12.94 7.93 24.08
N ALA A 206 11.73 8.31 24.49
CA ALA A 206 10.82 9.06 23.63
C ALA A 206 11.40 10.42 23.24
N ARG A 207 11.97 11.17 24.21
CA ARG A 207 12.62 12.45 23.96
C ARG A 207 13.76 12.34 22.95
N ALA A 208 14.63 11.33 23.11
CA ALA A 208 15.76 11.14 22.19
C ALA A 208 15.32 10.90 20.73
N LEU A 209 14.24 10.14 20.51
CA LEU A 209 13.68 9.93 19.18
C LEU A 209 13.03 11.21 18.63
N ILE A 210 12.32 11.96 19.46
CA ILE A 210 11.70 13.24 19.09
C ILE A 210 12.78 14.25 18.68
N ASP A 211 13.84 14.36 19.46
CA ASP A 211 14.98 15.26 19.17
C ASP A 211 15.72 14.85 17.88
N ALA A 212 15.69 13.54 17.52
CA ALA A 212 16.18 13.05 16.24
C ALA A 212 15.25 13.36 15.04
N GLY A 213 14.01 13.83 15.31
CA GLY A 213 13.07 14.32 14.29
C GLY A 213 12.03 13.32 13.83
N VAL A 214 11.68 12.29 14.62
CA VAL A 214 10.60 11.34 14.24
C VAL A 214 9.24 12.03 14.12
N ASP A 215 8.40 11.51 13.24
CA ASP A 215 7.01 11.94 13.07
C ASP A 215 6.06 11.19 14.01
N ALA A 216 6.48 10.02 14.55
CA ALA A 216 5.79 9.30 15.61
C ALA A 216 6.75 8.43 16.42
N VAL A 217 6.41 8.17 17.70
CA VAL A 217 7.17 7.28 18.58
C VAL A 217 6.41 5.98 18.82
N LYS A 218 7.06 4.84 18.55
CA LYS A 218 6.50 3.50 18.82
C LYS A 218 6.92 3.05 20.22
N VAL A 219 5.93 2.70 21.07
CA VAL A 219 6.07 2.47 22.50
C VAL A 219 5.74 1.04 22.86
N GLY A 220 6.65 0.38 23.57
CA GLY A 220 6.43 -0.97 24.10
C GLY A 220 7.70 -1.81 24.08
N VAL A 221 8.18 -2.20 25.25
CA VAL A 221 9.31 -3.12 25.44
C VAL A 221 8.84 -4.31 26.24
N GLY A 222 8.72 -5.47 25.59
CA GLY A 222 8.29 -6.71 26.19
C GLY A 222 6.79 -6.89 26.48
N PRO A 223 5.82 -6.05 26.05
CA PRO A 223 4.42 -6.20 26.44
C PRO A 223 3.64 -7.22 25.61
N GLY A 224 4.10 -7.57 24.42
CA GLY A 224 3.40 -8.48 23.51
C GLY A 224 3.26 -9.90 24.06
N SER A 225 2.14 -10.56 23.78
CA SER A 225 1.88 -11.94 24.24
C SER A 225 2.88 -12.97 23.69
N ILE A 226 3.42 -12.72 22.50
CA ILE A 226 4.43 -13.57 21.85
C ILE A 226 5.86 -13.05 22.04
N CYS A 227 6.04 -11.92 22.76
CA CYS A 227 7.35 -11.29 22.95
C CYS A 227 8.19 -12.08 23.96
N THR A 228 9.37 -12.51 23.55
CA THR A 228 10.33 -13.26 24.38
C THR A 228 11.34 -12.36 25.10
N THR A 229 11.35 -11.05 24.87
CA THR A 229 12.33 -10.12 25.45
C THR A 229 12.39 -10.20 26.98
N ARG A 230 11.23 -10.29 27.66
CA ARG A 230 11.15 -10.42 29.10
C ARG A 230 11.79 -11.74 29.64
N ILE A 231 11.64 -12.80 28.86
CA ILE A 231 12.12 -14.14 29.25
C ILE A 231 13.62 -14.25 28.96
N VAL A 232 14.07 -13.80 27.79
CA VAL A 232 15.45 -13.96 27.33
C VAL A 232 16.38 -12.90 27.92
N ALA A 233 15.96 -11.64 27.93
CA ALA A 233 16.78 -10.50 28.34
C ALA A 233 16.43 -9.97 29.73
N GLY A 234 15.33 -10.42 30.34
CA GLY A 234 14.85 -9.91 31.62
C GLY A 234 14.39 -8.46 31.59
N VAL A 235 14.13 -7.92 30.39
CA VAL A 235 13.79 -6.52 30.17
C VAL A 235 12.35 -6.38 29.72
N GLY A 236 11.62 -5.45 30.31
CA GLY A 236 10.25 -5.14 29.95
C GLY A 236 9.65 -4.10 30.87
N VAL A 237 8.69 -3.34 30.33
CA VAL A 237 7.94 -2.33 31.07
C VAL A 237 6.46 -2.59 30.88
N PRO A 238 5.62 -2.51 31.94
CA PRO A 238 4.17 -2.57 31.79
C PRO A 238 3.70 -1.52 30.79
N GLN A 239 2.84 -1.94 29.83
CA GLN A 239 2.55 -1.11 28.64
C GLN A 239 1.90 0.23 28.99
N VAL A 240 0.97 0.27 29.96
CA VAL A 240 0.33 1.52 30.39
C VAL A 240 1.35 2.49 30.98
N THR A 241 2.32 2.00 31.75
CA THR A 241 3.42 2.82 32.29
C THR A 241 4.30 3.35 31.16
N ALA A 242 4.70 2.49 30.22
CA ALA A 242 5.50 2.90 29.07
C ALA A 242 4.81 3.96 28.22
N ILE A 243 3.50 3.81 27.97
CA ILE A 243 2.68 4.79 27.26
C ILE A 243 2.67 6.13 28.02
N TRP A 244 2.44 6.09 29.33
CA TRP A 244 2.39 7.29 30.17
C TRP A 244 3.72 8.07 30.12
N GLU A 245 4.84 7.37 30.33
CA GLU A 245 6.16 7.96 30.29
C GLU A 245 6.49 8.58 28.93
N ALA A 246 6.29 7.84 27.84
CA ALA A 246 6.54 8.34 26.50
C ALA A 246 5.61 9.51 26.13
N TYR A 247 4.34 9.48 26.56
CA TYR A 247 3.37 10.53 26.33
C TYR A 247 3.79 11.87 26.93
N GLN A 248 4.48 11.90 28.08
CA GLN A 248 4.92 13.16 28.68
C GLN A 248 5.89 13.90 27.74
N ALA A 249 6.82 13.21 27.07
CA ALA A 249 7.71 13.82 26.10
C ALA A 249 6.99 14.16 24.78
N ALA A 250 6.19 13.25 24.29
CA ALA A 250 5.49 13.36 23.02
C ALA A 250 4.46 14.50 22.99
N ARG A 251 3.70 14.67 24.10
CA ARG A 251 2.72 15.74 24.27
C ARG A 251 3.34 17.13 24.17
N GLU A 252 4.51 17.33 24.78
CA GLU A 252 5.21 18.61 24.76
C GLU A 252 5.65 19.00 23.34
N ALA A 253 6.01 18.00 22.52
CA ALA A 253 6.47 18.18 21.15
C ALA A 253 5.33 18.10 20.10
N GLY A 254 4.10 17.74 20.50
CA GLY A 254 2.99 17.52 19.57
C GLY A 254 3.15 16.28 18.69
N ILE A 255 4.00 15.32 19.09
CA ILE A 255 4.28 14.09 18.32
C ILE A 255 3.35 12.95 18.78
N PRO A 256 2.69 12.23 17.86
CA PRO A 256 1.87 11.08 18.22
C PRO A 256 2.70 9.89 18.74
N ILE A 257 2.07 9.07 19.59
CA ILE A 257 2.64 7.80 20.06
C ILE A 257 1.81 6.63 19.54
N ILE A 258 2.48 5.51 19.31
CA ILE A 258 1.86 4.25 18.87
C ILE A 258 2.10 3.22 19.96
N ALA A 259 1.03 2.79 20.63
CA ALA A 259 1.10 1.72 21.62
C ALA A 259 1.20 0.37 20.90
N ASP A 260 2.36 -0.30 21.07
CA ASP A 260 2.68 -1.53 20.35
C ASP A 260 2.56 -2.74 21.28
N GLY A 261 1.43 -3.45 21.18
CA GLY A 261 1.13 -4.65 21.95
C GLY A 261 0.73 -4.41 23.39
N GLY A 262 0.32 -5.48 24.08
CA GLY A 262 0.06 -5.52 25.53
C GLY A 262 -1.23 -4.84 26.02
N LEU A 263 -2.08 -4.34 25.13
CA LEU A 263 -3.42 -3.82 25.41
C LEU A 263 -4.48 -4.79 24.88
N GLN A 264 -5.53 -5.00 25.66
CA GLN A 264 -6.69 -5.86 25.34
C GLN A 264 -7.99 -5.07 25.49
#